data_08589255d97f269af9a52d78f83f6076
#
_entry.id   08589255d97f269af9a52d78f83f6076
#
_cell.length_a   1.000
_cell.length_b   1.000
_cell.length_c   1.000
_cell.angle_alpha   90.00
_cell.angle_beta   90.00
_cell.angle_gamma   90.00
#
_symmetry.space_group_name_H-M   'P 1'
#
loop_
_entity.id
_entity.type
_entity.pdbx_description
1 polymer ?
#
loop_
_entity_poly.entity_id
_entity_poly.type
_entity_poly.pdbx_seq_one_letter_code
_entity_poly.pdbx_strand_id
1 'polypeptide(L)'
;MTIDDIKALIAADESRTLELKKSTGELKDGMHSACAFLNTDGGWLIFGVAPTGLKILGQQVTETTKREIAQAIAGLEPAVDVKIHYVDVPDRPGNKVIAMHFDGWVWGERPHTFHGCPYYKVESTTKVMPHEMYDERIRAHQPQMYAWERQMADGVTLSDLNEKHIRGCIRLGVEGGRIPASAMSAPIGDTLAKWNLLKNGNPTNGAVMLFSNNIEEYPQFRLRMARFLGTDKNEFIDNQRAEGNFFDLLDAGMAFFFKHLNLSGKITNHSLQREERLEVPYHALREALINSLCHRQWEKYNLTGSIAIYDDRIEIANPGIFPPQISPESIKEPHESYPYNLKIAEALYKSTYLESWGSGAKRIMDACREQGVDEPTWRWDGGFVIVTFKRPTRNVASQEAIKSSGEGNGIQTGYSAKGNKETKENPKENPKETKELPKEIIDAINNRDLTEVQRNLLSLIIAMPSITLSKMAEELNLTIDQVRTLRKKMENKGVFLCRKGATKKGTWEIKFE
;
A
#
# COMPACT_ATOMS: atom_id res chain seq x y z
N MET A 1 32.80 34.65 12.22
CA MET A 1 32.73 33.98 13.55
C MET A 1 33.66 34.74 14.48
N THR A 2 33.20 35.08 15.66
CA THR A 2 33.92 35.85 16.70
C THR A 2 34.19 34.95 17.90
N ILE A 3 34.98 35.44 18.87
CA ILE A 3 35.25 34.69 20.12
C ILE A 3 33.97 34.54 20.98
N ASP A 4 33.04 35.49 20.88
CA ASP A 4 31.80 35.44 21.62
C ASP A 4 30.84 34.43 20.99
N ASP A 5 30.88 34.20 19.68
CA ASP A 5 30.17 33.10 19.01
C ASP A 5 30.70 31.75 19.51
N ILE A 6 32.03 31.62 19.69
CA ILE A 6 32.62 30.39 20.27
C ILE A 6 32.15 30.18 21.70
N LYS A 7 32.16 31.24 22.55
CA LYS A 7 31.69 31.16 23.93
C LYS A 7 30.22 30.72 24.00
N ALA A 8 29.39 31.24 23.10
CA ALA A 8 27.98 30.86 23.04
C ALA A 8 27.79 29.37 22.63
N LEU A 9 28.56 28.89 21.65
CA LEU A 9 28.51 27.47 21.23
C LEU A 9 28.94 26.51 22.33
N ILE A 10 30.06 26.81 23.02
CA ILE A 10 30.60 25.88 24.05
C ILE A 10 29.80 25.91 25.36
N ALA A 11 28.97 26.93 25.59
CA ALA A 11 28.15 27.03 26.80
C ALA A 11 27.17 25.84 26.99
N ALA A 12 26.86 25.15 25.91
CA ALA A 12 25.98 23.97 25.92
C ALA A 12 26.69 22.64 26.24
N ASP A 13 28.04 22.67 26.43
CA ASP A 13 28.90 21.49 26.56
C ASP A 13 28.87 20.55 25.33
N GLU A 14 29.69 19.50 25.34
CA GLU A 14 29.69 18.49 24.27
C GLU A 14 28.31 17.80 24.15
N SER A 15 27.89 17.66 22.93
CA SER A 15 26.56 17.17 22.61
C SER A 15 26.56 16.35 21.33
N ARG A 16 25.38 15.96 20.87
CA ARG A 16 25.19 15.29 19.58
C ARG A 16 25.66 16.15 18.40
N THR A 17 25.71 17.48 18.57
CA THR A 17 26.06 18.47 17.54
C THR A 17 27.25 19.34 17.87
N LEU A 18 27.97 19.05 18.95
CA LEU A 18 29.18 19.81 19.35
C LEU A 18 30.24 18.86 19.88
N GLU A 19 31.45 19.02 19.35
CA GLU A 19 32.67 18.31 19.79
C GLU A 19 33.80 19.28 20.05
N LEU A 20 34.44 19.13 21.21
CA LEU A 20 35.52 19.99 21.66
C LEU A 20 36.84 19.22 21.74
N LYS A 21 37.93 19.80 21.25
CA LYS A 21 39.30 19.25 21.32
C LYS A 21 40.28 20.27 21.82
N LYS A 22 41.25 19.85 22.64
CA LYS A 22 42.25 20.79 23.20
C LYS A 22 43.14 21.40 22.12
N SER A 23 43.51 20.63 21.10
CA SER A 23 44.37 21.06 20.00
C SER A 23 44.24 20.10 18.82
N THR A 24 44.88 20.49 17.68
CA THR A 24 45.02 19.60 16.50
C THR A 24 45.90 18.37 16.76
N GLY A 25 46.48 18.18 17.93
CA GLY A 25 47.07 16.91 18.35
C GLY A 25 46.02 15.78 18.42
N GLU A 26 44.72 16.15 18.56
CA GLU A 26 43.56 15.23 18.56
C GLU A 26 42.80 15.26 17.21
N LEU A 27 43.51 15.67 16.10
CA LEU A 27 42.87 15.90 14.80
C LEU A 27 42.16 14.61 14.28
N LYS A 28 42.79 13.45 14.43
CA LYS A 28 42.21 12.18 13.99
C LYS A 28 40.89 11.89 14.69
N ASP A 29 40.82 12.06 16.01
CA ASP A 29 39.59 11.81 16.78
C ASP A 29 38.52 12.88 16.46
N GLY A 30 38.96 14.13 16.25
CA GLY A 30 38.08 15.17 15.74
C GLY A 30 37.45 14.83 14.40
N MET A 31 38.23 14.21 13.48
CA MET A 31 37.70 13.82 12.17
C MET A 31 36.74 12.59 12.24
N HIS A 32 36.89 11.71 13.24
CA HIS A 32 35.86 10.68 13.50
C HIS A 32 34.54 11.37 13.87
N SER A 33 34.59 12.42 14.71
CA SER A 33 33.40 13.19 15.08
C SER A 33 32.83 13.99 13.92
N ALA A 34 33.70 14.59 13.07
CA ALA A 34 33.30 15.26 11.83
C ALA A 34 32.53 14.32 10.89
N CYS A 35 33.08 13.11 10.66
CA CYS A 35 32.39 12.07 9.89
C CYS A 35 31.04 11.67 10.53
N ALA A 36 31.00 11.61 11.86
CA ALA A 36 29.76 11.30 12.58
C ALA A 36 28.71 12.41 12.45
N PHE A 37 29.09 13.68 12.44
CA PHE A 37 28.19 14.81 12.18
C PHE A 37 27.60 14.74 10.78
N LEU A 38 28.43 14.51 9.77
CA LEU A 38 27.99 14.31 8.39
C LEU A 38 27.04 13.14 8.19
N ASN A 39 27.00 12.22 9.13
CA ASN A 39 26.10 11.07 9.14
C ASN A 39 24.96 11.17 10.15
N THR A 40 24.80 12.28 10.84
CA THR A 40 23.71 12.51 11.80
C THR A 40 23.09 13.89 11.62
N ASP A 41 23.03 14.68 12.66
CA ASP A 41 22.29 15.96 12.67
C ASP A 41 23.18 17.14 12.26
N GLY A 42 24.42 16.89 11.88
CA GLY A 42 25.43 17.93 11.69
C GLY A 42 26.05 18.38 13.00
N GLY A 43 26.93 19.39 12.93
CA GLY A 43 27.49 19.94 14.15
C GLY A 43 28.80 20.71 13.98
N TRP A 44 29.31 21.19 15.11
CA TRP A 44 30.55 21.95 15.22
C TRP A 44 31.68 21.12 15.82
N LEU A 45 32.80 21.08 15.14
CA LEU A 45 34.07 20.59 15.66
C LEU A 45 34.97 21.78 15.98
N ILE A 46 35.39 21.92 17.25
CA ILE A 46 36.15 23.05 17.73
C ILE A 46 37.46 22.58 18.37
N PHE A 47 38.60 23.05 17.86
CA PHE A 47 39.91 22.84 18.45
C PHE A 47 40.38 24.11 19.19
N GLY A 48 41.09 23.94 20.30
CA GLY A 48 41.56 25.00 21.15
C GLY A 48 40.67 25.25 22.36
N VAL A 49 39.78 24.31 22.67
CA VAL A 49 38.93 24.34 23.88
C VAL A 49 39.12 23.06 24.67
N ALA A 50 39.37 23.17 25.97
CA ALA A 50 39.43 22.01 26.84
C ALA A 50 38.00 21.50 27.15
N PRO A 51 37.61 20.24 26.84
CA PRO A 51 36.30 19.70 27.13
C PRO A 51 35.97 19.80 28.63
N THR A 52 36.95 19.48 29.48
CA THR A 52 36.79 19.61 30.94
C THR A 52 36.89 21.07 31.35
N GLY A 53 35.79 21.63 31.87
CA GLY A 53 35.71 23.01 32.33
C GLY A 53 35.59 24.08 31.23
N LEU A 54 35.38 23.66 29.98
CA LEU A 54 35.07 24.52 28.82
C LEU A 54 36.01 25.70 28.63
N LYS A 55 37.29 25.51 28.98
CA LYS A 55 38.31 26.58 28.97
C LYS A 55 38.86 26.80 27.56
N ILE A 56 38.75 28.02 27.06
CA ILE A 56 39.35 28.43 25.81
C ILE A 56 40.90 28.54 25.98
N LEU A 57 41.60 27.66 25.31
CA LEU A 57 43.07 27.59 25.35
C LEU A 57 43.67 28.24 24.12
N GLY A 58 43.06 28.05 22.97
CA GLY A 58 43.66 28.37 21.67
C GLY A 58 44.90 27.54 21.38
N GLN A 59 45.39 27.62 20.17
CA GLN A 59 46.65 27.04 19.74
C GLN A 59 47.31 27.92 18.66
N GLN A 60 48.59 27.76 18.48
CA GLN A 60 49.27 28.38 17.34
C GLN A 60 48.81 27.73 16.03
N VAL A 61 48.50 28.55 15.03
CA VAL A 61 48.09 28.12 13.71
C VAL A 61 49.16 28.52 12.69
N THR A 62 49.89 27.55 12.23
CA THR A 62 50.93 27.69 11.21
C THR A 62 50.41 27.19 9.86
N GLU A 63 51.16 27.42 8.78
CA GLU A 63 50.84 26.84 7.47
C GLU A 63 50.87 25.29 7.49
N THR A 64 51.70 24.70 8.36
CA THR A 64 51.71 23.25 8.61
C THR A 64 50.39 22.81 9.22
N THR A 65 49.90 23.49 10.26
CA THR A 65 48.60 23.20 10.89
C THR A 65 47.46 23.28 9.87
N LYS A 66 47.42 24.28 9.02
CA LYS A 66 46.40 24.40 7.97
C LYS A 66 46.46 23.25 6.96
N ARG A 67 47.67 22.84 6.58
CA ARG A 67 47.88 21.72 5.65
C ARG A 67 47.46 20.40 6.25
N GLU A 68 47.77 20.15 7.51
CA GLU A 68 47.33 18.95 8.22
C GLU A 68 45.81 18.85 8.33
N ILE A 69 45.11 19.96 8.61
CA ILE A 69 43.65 20.02 8.63
C ILE A 69 43.09 19.73 7.23
N ALA A 70 43.65 20.36 6.18
CA ALA A 70 43.18 20.11 4.82
C ALA A 70 43.37 18.66 4.39
N GLN A 71 44.49 18.04 4.76
CA GLN A 71 44.73 16.61 4.51
C GLN A 71 43.77 15.71 5.28
N ALA A 72 43.43 16.05 6.52
CA ALA A 72 42.48 15.32 7.31
C ALA A 72 41.05 15.41 6.73
N ILE A 73 40.63 16.60 6.29
CA ILE A 73 39.34 16.78 5.61
C ILE A 73 39.28 15.96 4.31
N ALA A 74 40.41 15.92 3.54
CA ALA A 74 40.48 15.10 2.32
C ALA A 74 40.34 13.57 2.58
N GLY A 75 40.46 13.12 3.82
CA GLY A 75 40.15 11.74 4.22
C GLY A 75 38.67 11.42 4.35
N LEU A 76 37.81 12.43 4.22
CA LEU A 76 36.36 12.25 4.20
C LEU A 76 35.87 11.88 2.78
N GLU A 77 35.05 10.87 2.67
CA GLU A 77 34.43 10.42 1.42
C GLU A 77 32.91 10.24 1.62
N PRO A 78 32.05 10.84 0.76
CA PRO A 78 32.37 11.82 -0.31
C PRO A 78 33.11 13.06 0.16
N ALA A 79 33.80 13.74 -0.78
CA ALA A 79 34.51 14.97 -0.48
C ALA A 79 33.55 16.06 0.04
N VAL A 80 34.00 16.80 1.05
CA VAL A 80 33.19 17.83 1.73
C VAL A 80 33.90 19.18 1.59
N ASP A 81 33.12 20.22 1.29
CA ASP A 81 33.60 21.60 1.35
C ASP A 81 33.29 22.17 2.74
N VAL A 82 34.34 22.46 3.51
CA VAL A 82 34.21 22.88 4.90
C VAL A 82 34.83 24.28 5.09
N LYS A 83 34.01 25.20 5.56
CA LYS A 83 34.50 26.52 5.96
C LYS A 83 35.19 26.47 7.32
N ILE A 84 36.49 26.78 7.35
CA ILE A 84 37.31 26.77 8.56
C ILE A 84 37.41 28.19 9.11
N HIS A 85 37.05 28.39 10.36
CA HIS A 85 37.15 29.64 11.08
C HIS A 85 38.35 29.59 12.02
N TYR A 86 39.25 30.60 11.90
CA TYR A 86 40.39 30.79 12.77
C TYR A 86 40.14 32.04 13.63
N VAL A 87 39.76 31.85 14.88
CA VAL A 87 39.30 32.94 15.78
C VAL A 87 40.39 33.26 16.80
N ASP A 88 40.84 34.48 16.85
CA ASP A 88 41.87 34.94 17.79
C ASP A 88 41.38 34.89 19.24
N VAL A 89 42.27 34.45 20.15
CA VAL A 89 41.97 34.42 21.60
C VAL A 89 42.53 35.68 22.24
N PRO A 90 41.67 36.61 22.72
CA PRO A 90 42.12 37.94 23.22
C PRO A 90 43.15 37.86 24.34
N ASP A 91 42.97 36.92 25.27
CA ASP A 91 43.85 36.79 26.45
C ASP A 91 45.13 35.96 26.16
N ARG A 92 45.33 35.52 24.90
CA ARG A 92 46.50 34.73 24.48
C ARG A 92 46.94 35.11 23.07
N PRO A 93 47.70 36.22 22.95
CA PRO A 93 48.13 36.71 21.63
C PRO A 93 48.87 35.65 20.83
N GLY A 94 48.50 35.50 19.55
CA GLY A 94 49.04 34.49 18.63
C GLY A 94 48.35 33.12 18.68
N ASN A 95 47.51 32.85 19.67
CA ASN A 95 46.70 31.64 19.71
C ASN A 95 45.33 31.86 19.08
N LYS A 96 44.84 30.84 18.35
CA LYS A 96 43.53 30.84 17.69
C LYS A 96 42.72 29.59 18.09
N VAL A 97 41.43 29.75 18.17
CA VAL A 97 40.48 28.64 18.15
C VAL A 97 40.17 28.32 16.69
N ILE A 98 40.08 27.04 16.37
CA ILE A 98 39.72 26.55 15.02
C ILE A 98 38.33 25.93 15.11
N ALA A 99 37.38 26.47 14.36
CA ALA A 99 36.02 25.96 14.35
C ALA A 99 35.58 25.59 12.93
N MET A 100 34.97 24.43 12.80
CA MET A 100 34.47 23.88 11.55
C MET A 100 33.02 23.39 11.76
N HIS A 101 32.15 23.72 10.81
CA HIS A 101 30.76 23.23 10.80
C HIS A 101 30.60 22.18 9.71
N PHE A 102 29.90 21.13 10.05
CA PHE A 102 29.54 20.03 9.15
C PHE A 102 28.01 19.93 9.09
N ASP A 103 27.46 19.88 7.89
CA ASP A 103 26.03 19.71 7.68
C ASP A 103 25.58 18.28 8.00
N GLY A 104 24.33 18.11 8.43
CA GLY A 104 23.79 16.82 8.76
C GLY A 104 23.43 15.99 7.54
N TRP A 105 23.35 14.67 7.72
CA TRP A 105 22.98 13.76 6.65
C TRP A 105 21.50 13.91 6.27
N VAL A 106 21.26 13.93 4.97
CA VAL A 106 19.92 13.94 4.39
C VAL A 106 19.62 12.57 3.77
N TRP A 107 18.38 12.09 3.95
CA TRP A 107 17.97 10.82 3.37
C TRP A 107 18.16 10.79 1.84
N GLY A 108 18.78 9.72 1.36
CA GLY A 108 19.10 9.56 -0.06
C GLY A 108 20.49 10.11 -0.45
N GLU A 109 21.19 10.79 0.43
CA GLU A 109 22.59 11.12 0.24
C GLU A 109 23.49 9.93 0.58
N ARG A 110 24.65 9.87 -0.08
CA ARG A 110 25.64 8.85 0.23
C ARG A 110 26.20 9.08 1.64
N PRO A 111 26.19 8.05 2.51
CA PRO A 111 26.78 8.20 3.83
C PRO A 111 28.28 8.43 3.74
N HIS A 112 28.82 9.25 4.63
CA HIS A 112 30.22 9.62 4.67
C HIS A 112 31.06 8.59 5.42
N THR A 113 32.31 8.42 4.99
CA THR A 113 33.33 7.64 5.66
C THR A 113 34.56 8.51 5.92
N PHE A 114 35.32 8.18 6.95
CA PHE A 114 36.66 8.73 7.16
C PHE A 114 37.64 7.56 7.05
N HIS A 115 38.53 7.65 6.04
CA HIS A 115 39.43 6.55 5.65
C HIS A 115 38.69 5.21 5.49
N GLY A 116 37.52 5.21 4.84
CA GLY A 116 36.72 4.03 4.57
C GLY A 116 35.87 3.53 5.75
N CYS A 117 35.95 4.14 6.93
CA CYS A 117 35.15 3.77 8.10
C CYS A 117 34.02 4.78 8.34
N PRO A 118 32.73 4.36 8.36
CA PRO A 118 31.62 5.25 8.66
C PRO A 118 31.47 5.43 10.18
N TYR A 119 31.27 6.67 10.62
CA TYR A 119 31.00 7.02 12.02
C TYR A 119 29.64 7.71 12.14
N TYR A 120 29.02 7.61 13.32
CA TYR A 120 27.76 8.29 13.65
C TYR A 120 27.71 8.70 15.12
N LYS A 121 26.86 9.66 15.46
CA LYS A 121 26.67 10.13 16.84
C LYS A 121 25.56 9.35 17.55
N VAL A 122 25.85 8.93 18.77
CA VAL A 122 24.88 8.45 19.76
C VAL A 122 25.03 9.36 20.98
N GLU A 123 24.11 10.27 21.15
CA GLU A 123 24.24 11.40 22.08
C GLU A 123 25.57 12.14 21.79
N SER A 124 26.40 12.42 22.80
CA SER A 124 27.71 13.06 22.61
C SER A 124 28.81 12.10 22.10
N THR A 125 28.53 10.78 22.04
CA THR A 125 29.54 9.77 21.73
C THR A 125 29.63 9.48 20.24
N THR A 126 30.86 9.49 19.69
CA THR A 126 31.17 9.04 18.34
C THR A 126 31.36 7.52 18.31
N LYS A 127 30.64 6.81 17.47
CA LYS A 127 30.74 5.34 17.28
C LYS A 127 30.88 4.98 15.81
N VAL A 128 31.46 3.83 15.52
CA VAL A 128 31.41 3.22 14.19
C VAL A 128 29.96 2.89 13.86
N MET A 129 29.55 3.26 12.67
CA MET A 129 28.18 2.97 12.21
C MET A 129 27.98 1.48 11.99
N PRO A 130 26.88 0.88 12.46
CA PRO A 130 26.56 -0.50 12.17
C PRO A 130 26.45 -0.76 10.66
N HIS A 131 26.94 -1.91 10.19
CA HIS A 131 26.90 -2.29 8.77
C HIS A 131 25.48 -2.21 8.18
N GLU A 132 24.49 -2.70 8.92
CA GLU A 132 23.09 -2.67 8.47
C GLU A 132 22.61 -1.24 8.18
N MET A 133 22.94 -0.28 9.06
CA MET A 133 22.58 1.12 8.88
C MET A 133 23.32 1.75 7.68
N TYR A 134 24.61 1.43 7.52
CA TYR A 134 25.40 1.90 6.39
C TYR A 134 24.86 1.37 5.06
N ASP A 135 24.58 0.08 4.99
CA ASP A 135 24.03 -0.59 3.82
C ASP A 135 22.64 -0.07 3.45
N GLU A 136 21.80 0.23 4.44
CA GLU A 136 20.49 0.85 4.21
C GLU A 136 20.63 2.22 3.56
N ARG A 137 21.58 3.05 4.02
CA ARG A 137 21.85 4.38 3.44
C ARG A 137 22.44 4.30 2.04
N ILE A 138 23.33 3.34 1.77
CA ILE A 138 23.87 3.09 0.42
C ILE A 138 22.75 2.66 -0.52
N ARG A 139 21.83 1.78 -0.08
CA ARG A 139 20.65 1.40 -0.87
C ARG A 139 19.74 2.59 -1.14
N ALA A 140 19.55 3.46 -0.16
CA ALA A 140 18.76 4.68 -0.31
C ALA A 140 19.40 5.67 -1.29
N HIS A 141 20.74 5.77 -1.31
CA HIS A 141 21.49 6.63 -2.23
C HIS A 141 21.43 6.13 -3.69
N GLN A 142 21.42 4.83 -3.91
CA GLN A 142 21.38 4.22 -5.24
C GLN A 142 20.17 3.28 -5.39
N PRO A 143 18.94 3.80 -5.25
CA PRO A 143 17.75 2.96 -5.25
C PRO A 143 17.59 2.17 -6.55
N GLN A 144 18.00 2.73 -7.69
CA GLN A 144 17.91 2.04 -8.97
C GLN A 144 18.84 0.83 -9.10
N MET A 145 20.01 0.87 -8.44
CA MET A 145 21.00 -0.21 -8.51
C MET A 145 20.62 -1.38 -7.60
N TYR A 146 20.06 -1.06 -6.42
CA TYR A 146 19.73 -2.03 -5.39
C TYR A 146 18.23 -2.34 -5.29
N ALA A 147 17.39 -1.73 -6.15
CA ALA A 147 15.96 -2.00 -6.14
C ALA A 147 15.68 -3.49 -6.31
N TRP A 148 14.99 -4.07 -5.33
CA TRP A 148 14.62 -5.49 -5.30
C TRP A 148 13.90 -5.91 -6.60
N GLU A 149 12.99 -5.09 -7.11
CA GLU A 149 12.22 -5.35 -8.32
C GLU A 149 13.07 -5.51 -9.59
N ARG A 150 14.30 -4.95 -9.62
CA ARG A 150 15.23 -5.02 -10.74
C ARG A 150 16.23 -6.17 -10.66
N GLN A 151 16.28 -6.85 -9.53
CA GLN A 151 17.12 -8.03 -9.37
C GLN A 151 16.52 -9.17 -10.19
N MET A 152 17.39 -9.99 -10.79
CA MET A 152 16.97 -11.18 -11.50
C MET A 152 16.35 -12.16 -10.50
N ALA A 153 15.19 -12.70 -10.84
CA ALA A 153 14.54 -13.73 -10.03
C ALA A 153 15.29 -15.05 -10.20
N ASP A 154 15.63 -15.68 -9.08
CA ASP A 154 16.34 -16.94 -9.11
C ASP A 154 15.39 -18.11 -9.43
N GLY A 155 15.82 -18.99 -10.35
CA GLY A 155 15.07 -20.18 -10.72
C GLY A 155 13.76 -19.95 -11.48
N VAL A 156 13.44 -18.69 -11.87
CA VAL A 156 12.20 -18.35 -12.57
C VAL A 156 12.45 -18.08 -14.07
N THR A 157 11.61 -18.63 -14.91
CA THR A 157 11.64 -18.49 -16.36
C THR A 157 10.38 -17.79 -16.90
N LEU A 158 10.36 -17.44 -18.19
CA LEU A 158 9.18 -16.85 -18.83
C LEU A 158 7.94 -17.77 -18.77
N SER A 159 8.13 -19.09 -18.76
CA SER A 159 7.03 -20.06 -18.68
C SER A 159 6.34 -20.10 -17.31
N ASP A 160 6.99 -19.58 -16.26
CA ASP A 160 6.42 -19.50 -14.92
C ASP A 160 5.54 -18.26 -14.73
N LEU A 161 5.53 -17.36 -15.74
CA LEU A 161 4.70 -16.16 -15.71
C LEU A 161 3.30 -16.42 -16.30
N ASN A 162 2.31 -15.78 -15.74
CA ASN A 162 0.91 -15.86 -16.18
C ASN A 162 0.68 -15.06 -17.47
N GLU A 163 0.73 -15.75 -18.61
CA GLU A 163 0.52 -15.12 -19.91
C GLU A 163 -0.83 -14.40 -20.01
N LYS A 164 -1.89 -14.95 -19.39
CA LYS A 164 -3.23 -14.34 -19.41
C LYS A 164 -3.21 -12.95 -18.74
N HIS A 165 -2.55 -12.80 -17.60
CA HIS A 165 -2.40 -11.50 -16.94
C HIS A 165 -1.56 -10.54 -17.78
N ILE A 166 -0.44 -11.00 -18.36
CA ILE A 166 0.40 -10.18 -19.23
C ILE A 166 -0.39 -9.69 -20.44
N ARG A 167 -1.10 -10.59 -21.15
CA ARG A 167 -1.96 -10.24 -22.29
C ARG A 167 -3.10 -9.30 -21.89
N GLY A 168 -3.68 -9.49 -20.72
CA GLY A 168 -4.67 -8.56 -20.15
C GLY A 168 -4.13 -7.16 -19.97
N CYS A 169 -2.93 -7.02 -19.40
CA CYS A 169 -2.23 -5.74 -19.23
C CYS A 169 -1.91 -5.08 -20.58
N ILE A 170 -1.42 -5.86 -21.56
CA ILE A 170 -1.15 -5.36 -22.90
C ILE A 170 -2.44 -4.82 -23.54
N ARG A 171 -3.53 -5.59 -23.48
CA ARG A 171 -4.83 -5.18 -24.04
C ARG A 171 -5.31 -3.87 -23.44
N LEU A 172 -5.35 -3.77 -22.10
CA LEU A 172 -5.77 -2.54 -21.42
C LEU A 172 -4.89 -1.35 -21.78
N GLY A 173 -3.59 -1.56 -21.93
CA GLY A 173 -2.66 -0.51 -22.34
C GLY A 173 -2.87 -0.06 -23.80
N VAL A 174 -3.21 -0.98 -24.70
CA VAL A 174 -3.56 -0.65 -26.09
C VAL A 174 -4.89 0.11 -26.15
N GLU A 175 -5.92 -0.37 -25.45
CA GLU A 175 -7.22 0.30 -25.33
C GLU A 175 -7.10 1.71 -24.73
N GLY A 176 -6.21 1.87 -23.75
CA GLY A 176 -5.89 3.17 -23.14
C GLY A 176 -4.91 4.05 -23.94
N GLY A 177 -4.46 3.61 -25.11
CA GLY A 177 -3.52 4.37 -25.95
C GLY A 177 -2.10 4.50 -25.41
N ARG A 178 -1.73 3.73 -24.37
CA ARG A 178 -0.39 3.77 -23.74
C ARG A 178 0.60 2.76 -24.32
N ILE A 179 0.11 1.79 -25.07
CA ILE A 179 0.88 0.74 -25.73
C ILE A 179 0.45 0.68 -27.20
N PRO A 180 1.38 0.57 -28.15
CA PRO A 180 1.03 0.45 -29.58
C PRO A 180 0.29 -0.87 -29.86
N ALA A 181 -0.68 -0.83 -30.78
CA ALA A 181 -1.52 -1.98 -31.13
C ALA A 181 -0.70 -3.23 -31.58
N SER A 182 0.49 -3.02 -32.15
CA SER A 182 1.39 -4.12 -32.54
C SER A 182 1.83 -5.01 -31.38
N ALA A 183 1.74 -4.53 -30.13
CA ALA A 183 2.07 -5.34 -28.95
C ALA A 183 1.10 -6.51 -28.73
N MET A 184 -0.14 -6.42 -29.25
CA MET A 184 -1.14 -7.50 -29.13
C MET A 184 -0.68 -8.81 -29.78
N SER A 185 0.05 -8.75 -30.90
CA SER A 185 0.56 -9.91 -31.65
C SER A 185 2.02 -10.25 -31.32
N ALA A 186 2.73 -9.40 -30.59
CA ALA A 186 4.12 -9.60 -30.22
C ALA A 186 4.29 -10.73 -29.18
N PRO A 187 5.43 -11.43 -29.15
CA PRO A 187 5.80 -12.31 -28.04
C PRO A 187 5.76 -11.56 -26.71
N ILE A 188 5.27 -12.20 -25.64
CA ILE A 188 5.19 -11.55 -24.32
C ILE A 188 6.56 -11.09 -23.80
N GLY A 189 7.63 -11.86 -24.14
CA GLY A 189 9.01 -11.51 -23.77
C GLY A 189 9.45 -10.15 -24.31
N ASP A 190 9.03 -9.78 -25.52
CA ASP A 190 9.36 -8.48 -26.11
C ASP A 190 8.73 -7.32 -25.34
N THR A 191 7.51 -7.51 -24.90
CA THR A 191 6.80 -6.51 -24.07
C THR A 191 7.43 -6.39 -22.69
N LEU A 192 7.70 -7.52 -22.02
CA LEU A 192 8.37 -7.53 -20.73
C LEU A 192 9.76 -6.90 -20.78
N ALA A 193 10.53 -7.15 -21.87
CA ALA A 193 11.82 -6.52 -22.09
C ALA A 193 11.69 -4.99 -22.23
N LYS A 194 10.70 -4.50 -23.01
CA LYS A 194 10.40 -3.07 -23.16
C LYS A 194 9.93 -2.43 -21.84
N TRP A 195 9.35 -3.20 -20.94
CA TRP A 195 8.96 -2.74 -19.61
C TRP A 195 10.10 -2.82 -18.59
N ASN A 196 11.29 -3.30 -19.01
CA ASN A 196 12.44 -3.57 -18.15
C ASN A 196 12.14 -4.56 -17.02
N LEU A 197 11.27 -5.52 -17.28
CA LEU A 197 10.92 -6.62 -16.40
C LEU A 197 11.72 -7.90 -16.70
N LEU A 198 12.62 -7.84 -17.70
CA LEU A 198 13.61 -8.90 -17.98
C LEU A 198 15.03 -8.35 -17.83
N LYS A 199 15.91 -9.19 -17.32
CA LYS A 199 17.36 -8.95 -17.25
C LYS A 199 18.07 -10.15 -17.90
N ASN A 200 18.85 -9.91 -18.98
CA ASN A 200 19.51 -10.97 -19.75
C ASN A 200 18.51 -12.07 -20.20
N GLY A 201 17.29 -11.69 -20.56
CA GLY A 201 16.24 -12.62 -21.02
C GLY A 201 15.47 -13.34 -19.89
N ASN A 202 15.90 -13.22 -18.64
CA ASN A 202 15.25 -13.83 -17.48
C ASN A 202 14.37 -12.83 -16.73
N PRO A 203 13.26 -13.28 -16.11
CA PRO A 203 12.39 -12.43 -15.31
C PRO A 203 13.12 -11.75 -14.15
N THR A 204 12.75 -10.51 -13.86
CA THR A 204 13.15 -9.83 -12.63
C THR A 204 12.13 -10.10 -11.52
N ASN A 205 12.48 -9.80 -10.26
CA ASN A 205 11.54 -9.90 -9.15
C ASN A 205 10.27 -9.06 -9.37
N GLY A 206 10.38 -7.92 -10.07
CA GLY A 206 9.21 -7.13 -10.48
C GLY A 206 8.29 -7.87 -11.46
N ALA A 207 8.85 -8.63 -12.40
CA ALA A 207 8.06 -9.48 -13.29
C ALA A 207 7.37 -10.62 -12.54
N VAL A 208 8.08 -11.23 -11.60
CA VAL A 208 7.54 -12.30 -10.74
C VAL A 208 6.40 -11.77 -9.88
N MET A 209 6.60 -10.61 -9.21
CA MET A 209 5.56 -9.98 -8.41
C MET A 209 4.28 -9.68 -9.21
N LEU A 210 4.44 -9.20 -10.44
CA LEU A 210 3.30 -8.87 -11.29
C LEU A 210 2.61 -10.11 -11.87
N PHE A 211 3.38 -11.15 -12.26
CA PHE A 211 2.86 -12.15 -13.17
C PHE A 211 3.17 -13.61 -12.83
N SER A 212 3.90 -13.94 -11.76
CA SER A 212 4.24 -15.34 -11.50
C SER A 212 3.03 -16.18 -11.12
N ASN A 213 2.97 -17.40 -11.65
CA ASN A 213 2.05 -18.44 -11.19
C ASN A 213 2.65 -19.24 -10.01
N ASN A 214 3.97 -19.22 -9.83
CA ASN A 214 4.67 -19.90 -8.75
C ASN A 214 5.23 -18.86 -7.76
N ILE A 215 4.78 -18.93 -6.52
CA ILE A 215 5.12 -18.00 -5.46
C ILE A 215 5.71 -18.69 -4.22
N GLU A 216 6.03 -19.98 -4.30
CA GLU A 216 6.50 -20.78 -3.14
C GLU A 216 7.74 -20.16 -2.47
N GLU A 217 8.67 -19.65 -3.28
CA GLU A 217 9.91 -18.99 -2.83
C GLU A 217 9.69 -17.53 -2.35
N TYR A 218 8.45 -17.02 -2.45
CA TYR A 218 8.12 -15.63 -2.13
C TYR A 218 7.09 -15.51 -1.00
N PRO A 219 7.45 -15.81 0.26
CA PRO A 219 6.51 -15.77 1.38
C PRO A 219 5.88 -14.40 1.64
N GLN A 220 6.48 -13.33 1.11
CA GLN A 220 5.93 -11.98 1.16
C GLN A 220 4.78 -11.74 0.19
N PHE A 221 4.54 -12.60 -0.83
CA PHE A 221 3.42 -12.44 -1.79
C PHE A 221 2.10 -12.88 -1.17
N ARG A 222 1.79 -12.24 -0.04
CA ARG A 222 0.62 -12.51 0.79
C ARG A 222 -0.09 -11.23 1.19
N LEU A 223 -1.41 -11.35 1.38
CA LEU A 223 -2.28 -10.31 1.93
C LEU A 223 -3.14 -10.94 3.03
N ARG A 224 -3.04 -10.41 4.25
CA ARG A 224 -3.91 -10.81 5.36
C ARG A 224 -5.15 -9.93 5.37
N MET A 225 -6.31 -10.53 5.54
CA MET A 225 -7.59 -9.83 5.53
C MET A 225 -8.41 -10.29 6.72
N ALA A 226 -8.86 -9.35 7.55
CA ALA A 226 -9.70 -9.66 8.70
C ALA A 226 -10.86 -8.67 8.84
N ARG A 227 -12.04 -9.19 9.21
CA ARG A 227 -13.20 -8.43 9.66
C ARG A 227 -13.32 -8.60 11.17
N PHE A 228 -13.00 -7.55 11.91
CA PHE A 228 -13.06 -7.52 13.37
C PHE A 228 -14.45 -7.10 13.86
N LEU A 229 -14.88 -7.67 14.98
CA LEU A 229 -16.03 -7.20 15.73
C LEU A 229 -15.61 -6.03 16.62
N GLY A 230 -16.37 -4.94 16.57
CA GLY A 230 -16.01 -3.73 17.32
C GLY A 230 -14.89 -2.91 16.66
N THR A 231 -14.09 -2.24 17.48
CA THR A 231 -13.08 -1.25 17.07
C THR A 231 -11.64 -1.67 17.34
N ASP A 232 -11.43 -2.88 17.85
CA ASP A 232 -10.11 -3.44 18.16
C ASP A 232 -9.89 -4.79 17.45
N LYS A 233 -8.72 -5.42 17.68
CA LYS A 233 -8.32 -6.68 17.06
C LYS A 233 -8.59 -7.92 17.93
N ASN A 234 -9.42 -7.81 18.97
CA ASN A 234 -9.62 -8.88 19.93
C ASN A 234 -10.48 -10.02 19.38
N GLU A 235 -11.52 -9.69 18.62
CA GLU A 235 -12.45 -10.66 18.06
C GLU A 235 -12.63 -10.42 16.56
N PHE A 236 -12.57 -11.48 15.75
CA PHE A 236 -12.81 -11.39 14.30
C PHE A 236 -13.98 -12.26 13.88
N ILE A 237 -14.74 -11.75 12.93
CA ILE A 237 -15.87 -12.44 12.29
C ILE A 237 -15.38 -13.29 11.12
N ASP A 238 -14.35 -12.79 10.42
CA ASP A 238 -13.74 -13.46 9.27
C ASP A 238 -12.24 -13.14 9.25
N ASN A 239 -11.44 -14.16 8.94
CA ASN A 239 -9.98 -14.03 8.83
C ASN A 239 -9.50 -14.86 7.65
N GLN A 240 -8.99 -14.19 6.62
CA GLN A 240 -8.53 -14.79 5.37
C GLN A 240 -7.09 -14.41 5.08
N ARG A 241 -6.42 -15.28 4.31
CA ARG A 241 -5.10 -15.00 3.75
C ARG A 241 -5.13 -15.31 2.26
N ALA A 242 -4.80 -14.32 1.45
CA ALA A 242 -4.58 -14.50 0.04
C ALA A 242 -3.08 -14.65 -0.23
N GLU A 243 -2.75 -15.49 -1.19
CA GLU A 243 -1.40 -15.71 -1.70
C GLU A 243 -1.46 -15.64 -3.22
N GLY A 244 -0.49 -15.00 -3.85
CA GLY A 244 -0.48 -14.84 -5.31
C GLY A 244 0.34 -13.65 -5.78
N ASN A 245 0.33 -13.44 -7.09
CA ASN A 245 0.91 -12.26 -7.72
C ASN A 245 0.07 -11.01 -7.44
N PHE A 246 0.51 -9.87 -7.98
CA PHE A 246 -0.14 -8.57 -7.78
C PHE A 246 -1.65 -8.61 -8.07
N PHE A 247 -2.05 -9.24 -9.18
CA PHE A 247 -3.46 -9.27 -9.61
C PHE A 247 -4.29 -10.20 -8.74
N ASP A 248 -3.75 -11.35 -8.34
CA ASP A 248 -4.41 -12.27 -7.42
C ASP A 248 -4.68 -11.61 -6.06
N LEU A 249 -3.68 -10.87 -5.54
CA LEU A 249 -3.83 -10.13 -4.27
C LEU A 249 -4.81 -8.97 -4.39
N LEU A 250 -4.82 -8.25 -5.52
CA LEU A 250 -5.77 -7.18 -5.80
C LEU A 250 -7.20 -7.72 -5.85
N ASP A 251 -7.43 -8.78 -6.61
CA ASP A 251 -8.75 -9.39 -6.77
C ASP A 251 -9.28 -9.95 -5.45
N ALA A 252 -8.43 -10.65 -4.69
CA ALA A 252 -8.79 -11.15 -3.36
C ALA A 252 -9.16 -10.02 -2.38
N GLY A 253 -8.38 -8.94 -2.35
CA GLY A 253 -8.66 -7.79 -1.49
C GLY A 253 -9.95 -7.08 -1.87
N MET A 254 -10.21 -6.90 -3.18
CA MET A 254 -11.46 -6.31 -3.65
C MET A 254 -12.68 -7.21 -3.33
N ALA A 255 -12.56 -8.52 -3.52
CA ALA A 255 -13.60 -9.48 -3.14
C ALA A 255 -13.90 -9.43 -1.63
N PHE A 256 -12.87 -9.27 -0.80
CA PHE A 256 -13.03 -9.13 0.64
C PHE A 256 -13.79 -7.85 1.03
N PHE A 257 -13.54 -6.73 0.36
CA PHE A 257 -14.32 -5.50 0.55
C PHE A 257 -15.79 -5.71 0.20
N PHE A 258 -16.08 -6.31 -0.95
CA PHE A 258 -17.47 -6.60 -1.36
C PHE A 258 -18.20 -7.54 -0.38
N LYS A 259 -17.48 -8.48 0.22
CA LYS A 259 -18.04 -9.43 1.19
C LYS A 259 -18.46 -8.75 2.50
N HIS A 260 -17.70 -7.74 2.97
CA HIS A 260 -17.81 -7.22 4.34
C HIS A 260 -18.29 -5.78 4.45
N LEU A 261 -18.34 -5.04 3.35
CA LEU A 261 -18.85 -3.68 3.35
C LEU A 261 -20.32 -3.64 2.95
N ASN A 262 -21.05 -2.70 3.55
CA ASN A 262 -22.45 -2.53 3.24
C ASN A 262 -22.64 -2.02 1.82
N LEU A 263 -23.55 -2.67 1.09
CA LEU A 263 -23.98 -2.24 -0.23
C LEU A 263 -25.30 -1.48 -0.08
N SER A 264 -25.33 -0.22 -0.51
CA SER A 264 -26.54 0.58 -0.61
C SER A 264 -26.95 0.72 -2.07
N GLY A 265 -28.24 0.61 -2.35
CA GLY A 265 -28.79 0.79 -3.69
C GLY A 265 -29.79 1.93 -3.70
N LYS A 266 -29.59 2.93 -4.57
CA LYS A 266 -30.54 4.02 -4.80
C LYS A 266 -31.19 3.84 -6.17
N ILE A 267 -32.52 3.80 -6.18
CA ILE A 267 -33.29 3.85 -7.43
C ILE A 267 -33.41 5.34 -7.78
N THR A 268 -32.83 5.75 -8.90
CA THR A 268 -32.97 7.11 -9.40
C THR A 268 -34.08 7.17 -10.43
N ASN A 269 -34.87 8.27 -10.44
CA ASN A 269 -35.99 8.44 -11.37
C ASN A 269 -35.61 8.54 -12.85
N HIS A 270 -34.30 8.51 -13.14
CA HIS A 270 -33.76 8.64 -14.50
C HIS A 270 -33.07 7.35 -15.03
N SER A 271 -32.98 6.29 -14.24
CA SER A 271 -32.43 5.01 -14.65
C SER A 271 -33.24 3.87 -14.05
N LEU A 272 -33.59 2.89 -14.90
CA LEU A 272 -34.19 1.61 -14.47
C LEU A 272 -33.17 0.70 -13.79
N GLN A 273 -31.88 1.04 -13.83
CA GLN A 273 -30.81 0.32 -13.14
C GLN A 273 -30.63 0.91 -11.75
N ARG A 274 -30.60 0.02 -10.75
CA ARG A 274 -30.25 0.34 -9.38
C ARG A 274 -28.77 0.66 -9.32
N GLU A 275 -28.41 1.88 -8.94
CA GLU A 275 -27.02 2.20 -8.62
C GLU A 275 -26.65 1.56 -7.27
N GLU A 276 -25.80 0.54 -7.31
CA GLU A 276 -25.24 -0.07 -6.11
C GLU A 276 -23.94 0.63 -5.73
N ARG A 277 -23.84 1.07 -4.48
CA ARG A 277 -22.66 1.78 -3.95
C ARG A 277 -22.23 1.13 -2.64
N LEU A 278 -20.95 0.80 -2.54
CA LEU A 278 -20.35 0.43 -1.26
C LEU A 278 -20.38 1.63 -0.30
N GLU A 279 -20.43 1.38 1.00
CA GLU A 279 -20.41 2.42 2.03
C GLU A 279 -19.11 3.28 2.01
N VAL A 280 -18.01 2.74 1.47
CA VAL A 280 -16.79 3.48 1.10
C VAL A 280 -16.62 3.31 -0.42
N PRO A 281 -16.25 4.37 -1.18
CA PRO A 281 -16.23 4.31 -2.64
C PRO A 281 -15.32 3.20 -3.18
N TYR A 282 -15.86 2.39 -4.11
CA TYR A 282 -15.11 1.32 -4.77
C TYR A 282 -13.79 1.80 -5.38
N HIS A 283 -13.83 2.93 -6.09
CA HIS A 283 -12.65 3.50 -6.74
C HIS A 283 -11.58 3.92 -5.73
N ALA A 284 -11.99 4.47 -4.57
CA ALA A 284 -11.07 4.85 -3.51
C ALA A 284 -10.39 3.62 -2.88
N LEU A 285 -11.15 2.57 -2.57
CA LEU A 285 -10.60 1.32 -2.02
C LEU A 285 -9.66 0.62 -3.00
N ARG A 286 -10.05 0.57 -4.29
CA ARG A 286 -9.23 -0.04 -5.34
C ARG A 286 -7.93 0.71 -5.53
N GLU A 287 -7.97 2.02 -5.63
CA GLU A 287 -6.77 2.86 -5.77
C GLU A 287 -5.84 2.73 -4.55
N ALA A 288 -6.40 2.75 -3.33
CA ALA A 288 -5.64 2.58 -2.10
C ALA A 288 -4.97 1.20 -2.03
N LEU A 289 -5.65 0.14 -2.47
CA LEU A 289 -5.08 -1.21 -2.48
C LEU A 289 -3.99 -1.35 -3.55
N ILE A 290 -4.20 -0.81 -4.75
CA ILE A 290 -3.18 -0.77 -5.81
C ILE A 290 -1.93 -0.04 -5.32
N ASN A 291 -2.09 1.14 -4.71
CA ASN A 291 -0.98 1.90 -4.14
C ASN A 291 -0.27 1.12 -3.03
N SER A 292 -1.02 0.48 -2.14
CA SER A 292 -0.49 -0.37 -1.09
C SER A 292 0.38 -1.51 -1.63
N LEU A 293 -0.04 -2.17 -2.69
CA LEU A 293 0.72 -3.24 -3.34
C LEU A 293 1.90 -2.70 -4.18
N CYS A 294 1.70 -1.58 -4.90
CA CYS A 294 2.73 -0.99 -5.74
C CYS A 294 3.91 -0.42 -4.93
N HIS A 295 3.61 0.30 -3.83
CA HIS A 295 4.63 0.99 -3.02
C HIS A 295 5.17 0.16 -1.86
N ARG A 296 4.79 -1.10 -1.76
CA ARG A 296 5.26 -2.01 -0.71
C ARG A 296 6.75 -2.30 -0.82
N GLN A 297 7.45 -2.38 0.30
CA GLN A 297 8.81 -2.90 0.39
C GLN A 297 8.82 -4.42 0.29
N TRP A 298 8.93 -4.94 -0.94
CA TRP A 298 8.87 -6.38 -1.23
C TRP A 298 10.09 -7.16 -0.77
N GLU A 299 11.23 -6.51 -0.54
CA GLU A 299 12.43 -7.11 0.06
C GLU A 299 12.26 -7.48 1.53
N LYS A 300 11.24 -6.97 2.19
CA LYS A 300 10.88 -7.33 3.57
C LYS A 300 10.06 -8.63 3.59
N TYR A 301 10.72 -9.76 3.35
CA TYR A 301 10.10 -11.08 3.20
C TYR A 301 9.29 -11.55 4.43
N ASN A 302 9.61 -11.07 5.62
CA ASN A 302 8.97 -11.41 6.89
C ASN A 302 7.75 -10.54 7.23
N LEU A 303 7.45 -9.49 6.44
CA LEU A 303 6.32 -8.60 6.66
C LEU A 303 5.24 -8.84 5.60
N THR A 304 3.98 -8.73 6.03
CA THR A 304 2.82 -8.99 5.16
C THR A 304 1.87 -7.80 5.19
N GLY A 305 1.41 -7.35 4.02
CA GLY A 305 0.35 -6.35 3.92
C GLY A 305 -0.97 -6.86 4.50
N SER A 306 -1.86 -5.96 4.90
CA SER A 306 -3.14 -6.36 5.47
C SER A 306 -4.28 -5.40 5.15
N ILE A 307 -5.50 -5.97 5.12
CA ILE A 307 -6.78 -5.28 5.15
C ILE A 307 -7.45 -5.62 6.47
N ALA A 308 -7.77 -4.61 7.27
CA ALA A 308 -8.50 -4.77 8.52
C ALA A 308 -9.79 -3.94 8.46
N ILE A 309 -10.94 -4.60 8.56
CA ILE A 309 -12.25 -3.97 8.56
C ILE A 309 -12.82 -4.05 9.98
N TYR A 310 -13.00 -2.90 10.63
CA TYR A 310 -13.63 -2.73 11.93
C TYR A 310 -15.07 -2.24 11.77
N ASP A 311 -15.79 -2.04 12.86
CA ASP A 311 -17.15 -1.49 12.80
C ASP A 311 -17.17 -0.02 12.41
N ASP A 312 -16.11 0.73 12.75
CA ASP A 312 -15.97 2.19 12.56
C ASP A 312 -15.04 2.59 11.41
N ARG A 313 -14.17 1.69 10.94
CA ARG A 313 -13.15 2.03 9.94
C ARG A 313 -12.64 0.82 9.15
N ILE A 314 -11.92 1.14 8.07
CA ILE A 314 -11.14 0.20 7.27
C ILE A 314 -9.70 0.67 7.29
N GLU A 315 -8.75 -0.23 7.53
CA GLU A 315 -7.32 0.03 7.44
C GLU A 315 -6.70 -0.86 6.35
N ILE A 316 -5.97 -0.25 5.41
CA ILE A 316 -5.12 -0.94 4.45
C ILE A 316 -3.68 -0.61 4.82
N ALA A 317 -2.90 -1.62 5.19
CA ALA A 317 -1.53 -1.46 5.67
C ALA A 317 -0.55 -2.24 4.79
N ASN A 318 0.54 -1.61 4.39
CA ASN A 318 1.64 -2.25 3.68
C ASN A 318 2.98 -1.95 4.34
N PRO A 319 3.89 -2.94 4.42
CA PRO A 319 5.28 -2.70 4.77
C PRO A 319 5.88 -1.63 3.87
N GLY A 320 6.37 -0.55 4.45
CA GLY A 320 6.88 0.57 3.68
C GLY A 320 7.18 1.80 4.52
N ILE A 321 7.72 2.78 3.84
CA ILE A 321 7.99 4.12 4.36
C ILE A 321 7.46 5.15 3.38
N PHE A 322 7.17 6.35 3.85
CA PHE A 322 6.97 7.48 2.96
C PHE A 322 8.33 7.89 2.36
N PRO A 323 8.38 8.28 1.08
CA PRO A 323 9.56 8.90 0.53
C PRO A 323 9.84 10.22 1.27
N PRO A 324 11.10 10.68 1.36
CA PRO A 324 11.46 11.88 2.14
C PRO A 324 10.69 13.15 1.75
N GLN A 325 10.21 13.20 0.51
CA GLN A 325 9.48 14.33 -0.06
C GLN A 325 8.00 14.36 0.33
N ILE A 326 7.48 13.29 0.93
CA ILE A 326 6.05 13.14 1.24
C ILE A 326 5.90 12.74 2.71
N SER A 327 5.05 13.47 3.44
CA SER A 327 4.62 13.11 4.80
C SER A 327 3.16 12.61 4.78
N PRO A 328 2.68 12.00 5.89
CA PRO A 328 1.26 11.66 6.04
C PRO A 328 0.29 12.84 5.85
N GLU A 329 0.75 14.06 6.11
CA GLU A 329 0.00 15.29 5.93
C GLU A 329 0.10 15.79 4.48
N SER A 330 1.33 15.88 3.94
CA SER A 330 1.58 16.45 2.61
C SER A 330 1.13 15.55 1.46
N ILE A 331 0.86 14.26 1.69
CA ILE A 331 0.34 13.34 0.65
C ILE A 331 -1.03 13.80 0.11
N LYS A 332 -1.75 14.62 0.87
CA LYS A 332 -3.06 15.18 0.47
C LYS A 332 -2.93 16.36 -0.47
N GLU A 333 -1.77 17.02 -0.48
CA GLU A 333 -1.47 18.14 -1.35
C GLU A 333 -0.95 17.67 -2.71
N PRO A 334 -0.96 18.52 -3.75
CA PRO A 334 -0.34 18.20 -5.02
C PRO A 334 1.16 17.90 -4.87
N HIS A 335 1.59 16.75 -5.34
CA HIS A 335 2.99 16.32 -5.28
C HIS A 335 3.35 15.48 -6.51
N GLU A 336 4.64 15.38 -6.80
CA GLU A 336 5.16 14.48 -7.82
C GLU A 336 5.06 13.01 -7.38
N SER A 337 5.12 12.09 -8.34
CA SER A 337 5.09 10.64 -8.07
C SER A 337 6.48 10.14 -7.68
N TYR A 338 6.60 9.57 -6.50
CA TYR A 338 7.83 8.94 -5.99
C TYR A 338 7.60 7.45 -5.72
N PRO A 339 7.48 6.61 -6.76
CA PRO A 339 7.20 5.19 -6.56
C PRO A 339 8.41 4.46 -5.97
N TYR A 340 8.19 3.69 -4.90
CA TYR A 340 9.23 2.84 -4.32
C TYR A 340 9.69 1.76 -5.32
N ASN A 341 8.74 1.14 -6.04
CA ASN A 341 8.99 0.13 -7.07
C ASN A 341 8.71 0.74 -8.45
N LEU A 342 9.67 1.46 -9.00
CA LEU A 342 9.51 2.21 -10.25
C LEU A 342 9.08 1.34 -11.44
N LYS A 343 9.65 0.12 -11.58
CA LYS A 343 9.35 -0.76 -12.73
C LYS A 343 7.98 -1.41 -12.62
N ILE A 344 7.57 -1.76 -11.41
CA ILE A 344 6.20 -2.20 -11.14
C ILE A 344 5.23 -1.05 -11.45
N ALA A 345 5.49 0.16 -10.95
CA ALA A 345 4.66 1.34 -11.21
C ALA A 345 4.58 1.67 -12.71
N GLU A 346 5.71 1.64 -13.46
CA GLU A 346 5.73 1.86 -14.92
C GLU A 346 4.88 0.82 -15.67
N ALA A 347 4.97 -0.47 -15.29
CA ALA A 347 4.17 -1.53 -15.90
C ALA A 347 2.67 -1.35 -15.62
N LEU A 348 2.31 -1.00 -14.38
CA LEU A 348 0.93 -0.71 -13.98
C LEU A 348 0.39 0.56 -14.67
N TYR A 349 1.21 1.59 -14.85
CA TYR A 349 0.86 2.77 -15.63
C TYR A 349 0.59 2.39 -17.10
N LYS A 350 1.51 1.68 -17.75
CA LYS A 350 1.33 1.24 -19.14
C LYS A 350 0.07 0.39 -19.33
N SER A 351 -0.32 -0.36 -18.32
CA SER A 351 -1.52 -1.21 -18.29
C SER A 351 -2.78 -0.49 -17.78
N THR A 352 -2.75 0.82 -17.61
CA THR A 352 -3.87 1.67 -17.12
C THR A 352 -4.35 1.40 -15.69
N TYR A 353 -3.60 0.63 -14.91
CA TYR A 353 -3.92 0.39 -13.50
C TYR A 353 -3.54 1.58 -12.60
N LEU A 354 -2.48 2.31 -12.95
CA LEU A 354 -2.01 3.50 -12.24
C LEU A 354 -1.94 4.72 -13.17
N GLU A 355 -1.95 5.91 -12.56
CA GLU A 355 -1.60 7.18 -13.19
C GLU A 355 -0.21 7.64 -12.73
N SER A 356 0.48 8.48 -13.54
CA SER A 356 1.89 8.81 -13.31
C SER A 356 2.16 10.13 -12.58
N TRP A 357 1.14 10.93 -12.24
CA TRP A 357 1.31 12.33 -11.82
C TRP A 357 1.11 12.55 -10.31
N GLY A 358 1.37 11.56 -9.45
CA GLY A 358 1.14 11.71 -8.01
C GLY A 358 -0.33 11.94 -7.62
N SER A 359 -1.27 11.73 -8.55
CA SER A 359 -2.69 12.03 -8.35
C SER A 359 -3.47 10.95 -7.60
N GLY A 360 -2.85 9.84 -7.21
CA GLY A 360 -3.53 8.70 -6.57
C GLY A 360 -4.26 9.08 -5.29
N ALA A 361 -3.57 9.74 -4.36
CA ALA A 361 -4.19 10.20 -3.10
C ALA A 361 -5.33 11.19 -3.36
N LYS A 362 -5.13 12.13 -4.30
CA LYS A 362 -6.18 13.09 -4.70
C LYS A 362 -7.43 12.37 -5.22
N ARG A 363 -7.28 11.37 -6.10
CA ARG A 363 -8.41 10.59 -6.63
C ARG A 363 -9.16 9.83 -5.54
N ILE A 364 -8.44 9.29 -4.55
CA ILE A 364 -9.05 8.64 -3.39
C ILE A 364 -9.92 9.66 -2.63
N MET A 365 -9.39 10.85 -2.35
CA MET A 365 -10.12 11.91 -1.65
C MET A 365 -11.30 12.43 -2.46
N ASP A 366 -11.12 12.68 -3.77
CA ASP A 366 -12.18 13.14 -4.66
C ASP A 366 -13.35 12.15 -4.70
N ALA A 367 -13.07 10.85 -4.83
CA ALA A 367 -14.09 9.80 -4.80
C ALA A 367 -14.85 9.76 -3.45
N CYS A 368 -14.16 9.98 -2.33
CA CYS A 368 -14.80 10.07 -1.02
C CYS A 368 -15.71 11.31 -0.94
N ARG A 369 -15.25 12.47 -1.39
CA ARG A 369 -16.05 13.72 -1.43
C ARG A 369 -17.28 13.58 -2.31
N GLU A 370 -17.14 13.02 -3.52
CA GLU A 370 -18.25 12.79 -4.45
C GLU A 370 -19.33 11.87 -3.87
N GLN A 371 -18.93 10.89 -3.06
CA GLN A 371 -19.88 9.99 -2.39
C GLN A 371 -20.40 10.55 -1.06
N GLY A 372 -19.84 11.66 -0.56
CA GLY A 372 -20.24 12.29 0.70
C GLY A 372 -19.79 11.53 1.94
N VAL A 373 -18.64 10.83 1.87
CA VAL A 373 -18.00 10.15 3.00
C VAL A 373 -16.71 10.87 3.39
N ASP A 374 -16.26 10.63 4.63
CA ASP A 374 -15.03 11.23 5.13
C ASP A 374 -13.81 10.86 4.28
N GLU A 375 -12.93 11.81 4.07
CA GLU A 375 -11.65 11.57 3.45
C GLU A 375 -10.78 10.66 4.31
N PRO A 376 -9.95 9.77 3.69
CA PRO A 376 -9.06 8.92 4.44
C PRO A 376 -7.91 9.70 5.07
N THR A 377 -7.28 9.06 6.04
CA THR A 377 -6.06 9.54 6.67
C THR A 377 -4.93 8.54 6.43
N TRP A 378 -3.71 9.06 6.34
CA TRP A 378 -2.50 8.25 6.25
C TRP A 378 -1.68 8.39 7.52
N ARG A 379 -1.00 7.32 7.91
CA ARG A 379 -0.01 7.33 8.98
C ARG A 379 1.10 6.33 8.69
N TRP A 380 2.25 6.55 9.29
CA TRP A 380 3.32 5.57 9.37
C TRP A 380 3.42 5.06 10.81
N ASP A 381 3.46 3.74 10.96
CA ASP A 381 3.51 3.11 12.25
C ASP A 381 4.21 1.74 12.16
N GLY A 382 5.26 1.54 12.98
CA GLY A 382 5.94 0.26 13.10
C GLY A 382 6.50 -0.33 11.79
N GLY A 383 6.92 0.51 10.82
CA GLY A 383 7.41 0.08 9.51
C GLY A 383 6.32 -0.16 8.47
N PHE A 384 5.09 0.28 8.75
CA PHE A 384 3.94 0.19 7.85
C PHE A 384 3.41 1.57 7.48
N VAL A 385 3.11 1.75 6.21
CA VAL A 385 2.24 2.82 5.73
C VAL A 385 0.80 2.32 5.82
N ILE A 386 -0.07 3.09 6.49
CA ILE A 386 -1.44 2.72 6.77
C ILE A 386 -2.37 3.81 6.26
N VAL A 387 -3.30 3.45 5.37
CA VAL A 387 -4.42 4.30 4.98
C VAL A 387 -5.67 3.86 5.71
N THR A 388 -6.39 4.81 6.31
CA THR A 388 -7.58 4.56 7.14
C THR A 388 -8.78 5.30 6.55
N PHE A 389 -9.82 4.56 6.19
CA PHE A 389 -11.14 5.07 5.81
C PHE A 389 -12.09 4.92 6.99
N LYS A 390 -12.80 5.98 7.35
CA LYS A 390 -13.91 5.88 8.31
C LYS A 390 -15.10 5.19 7.65
N ARG A 391 -15.79 4.35 8.38
CA ARG A 391 -17.07 3.79 7.95
C ARG A 391 -18.20 4.70 8.40
N PRO A 392 -19.19 4.97 7.54
CA PRO A 392 -20.36 5.75 7.95
C PRO A 392 -21.10 5.04 9.09
N THR A 393 -21.20 5.70 10.24
CA THR A 393 -22.04 5.19 11.34
C THR A 393 -23.49 5.21 10.87
N ARG A 394 -24.12 4.04 10.79
CA ARG A 394 -25.58 3.97 10.64
C ARG A 394 -26.19 4.55 11.93
N ASN A 395 -26.67 5.78 11.88
CA ASN A 395 -27.51 6.28 12.93
C ASN A 395 -28.77 5.40 13.01
N VAL A 396 -28.91 4.63 14.07
CA VAL A 396 -30.13 3.88 14.40
C VAL A 396 -31.34 4.82 14.46
N ALA A 397 -31.12 6.10 14.73
CA ALA A 397 -32.12 7.17 14.68
C ALA A 397 -32.85 7.32 13.31
N SER A 398 -32.20 6.92 12.19
CA SER A 398 -32.86 6.98 10.87
C SER A 398 -33.90 5.87 10.67
N GLN A 399 -33.85 4.80 11.44
CA GLN A 399 -34.87 3.76 11.40
C GLN A 399 -36.09 4.10 12.29
N GLU A 400 -35.90 4.88 13.34
CA GLU A 400 -37.00 5.40 14.17
C GLU A 400 -37.73 6.57 13.47
N ALA A 401 -37.03 7.42 12.72
CA ALA A 401 -37.64 8.50 11.94
C ALA A 401 -38.52 8.00 10.78
N ILE A 402 -38.21 6.81 10.21
CA ILE A 402 -39.05 6.20 9.17
C ILE A 402 -40.27 5.48 9.79
N LYS A 403 -40.17 5.06 11.05
CA LYS A 403 -41.33 4.49 11.79
C LYS A 403 -42.28 5.59 12.31
N SER A 404 -41.76 6.78 12.62
CA SER A 404 -42.58 7.90 13.15
C SER A 404 -43.25 8.76 12.08
N SER A 405 -42.87 8.65 10.80
CA SER A 405 -43.52 9.38 9.69
C SER A 405 -44.64 8.56 8.98
N GLY A 406 -44.97 7.40 9.51
CA GLY A 406 -46.03 6.53 8.98
C GLY A 406 -47.39 6.63 9.69
N GLU A 407 -47.51 7.43 10.77
CA GLU A 407 -48.79 7.61 11.47
C GLU A 407 -49.34 9.04 11.22
N GLY A 408 -50.29 9.16 10.31
CA GLY A 408 -51.08 10.38 10.16
C GLY A 408 -51.82 10.47 8.84
N ASN A 409 -52.89 9.69 8.69
CA ASN A 409 -54.18 10.07 8.17
C ASN A 409 -55.07 8.84 7.98
N GLY A 410 -55.77 8.51 9.03
CA GLY A 410 -56.84 7.54 8.98
C GLY A 410 -58.17 8.21 8.66
N ILE A 411 -58.81 7.81 7.57
CA ILE A 411 -60.23 8.03 7.36
C ILE A 411 -60.98 6.82 7.97
N GLN A 412 -61.80 7.12 8.97
CA GLN A 412 -62.73 6.18 9.59
C GLN A 412 -63.77 5.67 8.58
N THR A 413 -63.91 4.37 8.45
CA THR A 413 -65.22 3.73 8.25
C THR A 413 -65.26 2.49 9.09
N GLY A 414 -66.15 2.49 10.08
CA GLY A 414 -66.37 1.40 10.98
C GLY A 414 -67.14 0.22 10.33
N TYR A 415 -66.87 -0.98 10.85
CA TYR A 415 -67.89 -1.97 11.13
C TYR A 415 -67.39 -2.90 12.24
N SER A 416 -68.28 -3.09 13.21
CA SER A 416 -68.18 -3.89 14.43
C SER A 416 -68.47 -5.37 14.13
N ALA A 417 -67.75 -6.29 14.80
CA ALA A 417 -68.32 -7.40 15.56
C ALA A 417 -67.24 -8.37 16.08
N LYS A 418 -67.14 -8.43 17.40
CA LYS A 418 -67.19 -9.57 18.33
C LYS A 418 -66.50 -10.91 17.94
N GLY A 419 -65.45 -11.30 18.71
CA GLY A 419 -65.71 -12.34 19.72
C GLY A 419 -64.67 -13.46 19.78
N ASN A 420 -64.12 -13.64 20.99
CA ASN A 420 -63.58 -14.86 21.63
C ASN A 420 -62.19 -15.39 21.27
N LYS A 421 -61.29 -15.20 22.20
CA LYS A 421 -60.77 -16.10 23.28
C LYS A 421 -60.05 -17.39 22.83
N GLU A 422 -58.86 -17.46 23.39
CA GLU A 422 -58.12 -18.61 23.98
C GLU A 422 -57.04 -19.27 23.15
N THR A 423 -55.89 -19.07 23.64
CA THR A 423 -54.87 -19.90 24.33
C THR A 423 -53.81 -20.60 23.48
N LYS A 424 -52.55 -20.24 23.91
CA LYS A 424 -51.38 -21.12 24.05
C LYS A 424 -50.71 -21.71 22.82
N GLU A 425 -49.51 -21.36 22.63
CA GLU A 425 -48.23 -22.07 22.78
C GLU A 425 -47.21 -21.64 21.74
N ASN A 426 -46.06 -21.20 22.25
CA ASN A 426 -44.83 -21.05 21.49
C ASN A 426 -44.40 -22.36 20.86
N PRO A 427 -43.87 -22.32 19.66
CA PRO A 427 -42.59 -22.98 19.49
C PRO A 427 -41.52 -22.08 18.88
N LYS A 428 -40.33 -22.26 19.41
CA LYS A 428 -39.03 -21.76 19.02
C LYS A 428 -38.83 -21.83 17.51
N GLU A 429 -38.57 -20.70 16.87
CA GLU A 429 -37.97 -20.69 15.54
C GLU A 429 -36.47 -20.57 15.64
N ASN A 430 -35.81 -21.59 15.13
CA ASN A 430 -34.36 -21.66 14.86
C ASN A 430 -33.97 -20.74 13.71
N PRO A 431 -32.70 -20.26 13.68
CA PRO A 431 -32.22 -19.38 12.64
C PRO A 431 -32.12 -20.08 11.30
N LYS A 432 -32.50 -19.38 10.24
CA LYS A 432 -32.39 -19.84 8.85
C LYS A 432 -30.94 -20.14 8.52
N GLU A 433 -30.64 -21.41 8.36
CA GLU A 433 -29.42 -21.91 7.72
C GLU A 433 -29.31 -21.36 6.31
N THR A 434 -28.23 -20.65 6.06
CA THR A 434 -27.71 -20.39 4.71
C THR A 434 -27.27 -21.77 4.19
N LYS A 435 -27.99 -22.37 3.27
CA LYS A 435 -27.58 -23.62 2.62
C LYS A 435 -26.30 -23.37 1.84
N GLU A 436 -25.19 -23.83 2.38
CA GLU A 436 -23.96 -24.03 1.61
C GLU A 436 -24.30 -25.00 0.47
N LEU A 437 -23.87 -24.67 -0.74
CA LEU A 437 -23.97 -25.55 -1.89
C LEU A 437 -23.28 -26.87 -1.59
N PRO A 438 -23.91 -28.02 -1.87
CA PRO A 438 -23.26 -29.31 -1.73
C PRO A 438 -21.96 -29.32 -2.52
N LYS A 439 -20.89 -29.76 -1.90
CA LYS A 439 -19.52 -29.78 -2.47
C LYS A 439 -19.50 -30.49 -3.85
N GLU A 440 -20.36 -31.48 -4.02
CA GLU A 440 -20.58 -32.21 -5.27
C GLU A 440 -21.05 -31.31 -6.45
N ILE A 441 -21.86 -30.28 -6.18
CA ILE A 441 -22.32 -29.33 -7.21
C ILE A 441 -21.19 -28.38 -7.61
N ILE A 442 -20.41 -27.93 -6.64
CA ILE A 442 -19.24 -27.04 -6.88
C ILE A 442 -18.19 -27.78 -7.72
N ASP A 443 -17.87 -29.01 -7.35
CA ASP A 443 -16.91 -29.85 -8.07
C ASP A 443 -17.40 -30.20 -9.48
N ALA A 444 -18.69 -30.47 -9.63
CA ALA A 444 -19.31 -30.76 -10.93
C ALA A 444 -19.31 -29.54 -11.88
N ILE A 445 -19.42 -28.32 -11.37
CA ILE A 445 -19.34 -27.09 -12.14
C ILE A 445 -17.88 -26.79 -12.55
N ASN A 446 -16.94 -27.00 -11.63
CA ASN A 446 -15.52 -26.70 -11.85
C ASN A 446 -14.84 -27.68 -12.83
N ASN A 447 -15.30 -28.93 -12.87
CA ASN A 447 -14.74 -29.97 -13.73
C ASN A 447 -15.28 -29.95 -15.17
N ARG A 448 -16.20 -29.04 -15.53
CA ARG A 448 -16.77 -28.92 -16.87
C ARG A 448 -16.32 -27.64 -17.55
N ASP A 449 -16.04 -27.71 -18.85
CA ASP A 449 -15.68 -26.55 -19.68
C ASP A 449 -16.90 -25.67 -19.97
N LEU A 450 -17.37 -24.94 -18.95
CA LEU A 450 -18.48 -24.00 -19.04
C LEU A 450 -17.98 -22.59 -19.30
N THR A 451 -18.64 -21.89 -20.23
CA THR A 451 -18.36 -20.47 -20.46
C THR A 451 -18.79 -19.62 -19.24
N GLU A 452 -18.23 -18.43 -19.10
CA GLU A 452 -18.58 -17.51 -18.02
C GLU A 452 -20.09 -17.22 -17.94
N VAL A 453 -20.73 -16.99 -19.08
CA VAL A 453 -22.18 -16.78 -19.15
C VAL A 453 -22.97 -18.01 -18.71
N GLN A 454 -22.47 -19.24 -18.97
CA GLN A 454 -23.08 -20.48 -18.50
C GLN A 454 -22.94 -20.65 -16.99
N ARG A 455 -21.80 -20.28 -16.42
CA ARG A 455 -21.57 -20.27 -14.97
C ARG A 455 -22.46 -19.24 -14.28
N ASN A 456 -22.60 -18.04 -14.85
CA ASN A 456 -23.48 -16.99 -14.33
C ASN A 456 -24.96 -17.44 -14.33
N LEU A 457 -25.40 -18.15 -15.37
CA LEU A 457 -26.76 -18.73 -15.42
C LEU A 457 -26.97 -19.77 -14.31
N LEU A 458 -25.99 -20.64 -14.03
CA LEU A 458 -26.05 -21.61 -12.93
C LEU A 458 -26.11 -20.91 -11.58
N SER A 459 -25.24 -19.94 -11.34
CA SER A 459 -25.20 -19.15 -10.10
C SER A 459 -26.54 -18.45 -9.84
N LEU A 460 -27.16 -17.91 -10.90
CA LEU A 460 -28.45 -17.24 -10.84
C LEU A 460 -29.58 -18.21 -10.46
N ILE A 461 -29.60 -19.41 -11.04
CA ILE A 461 -30.59 -20.47 -10.73
C ILE A 461 -30.41 -20.98 -9.31
N ILE A 462 -29.18 -21.14 -8.84
CA ILE A 462 -28.85 -21.57 -7.49
C ILE A 462 -29.31 -20.55 -6.46
N ALA A 463 -29.03 -19.28 -6.71
CA ALA A 463 -29.42 -18.16 -5.83
C ALA A 463 -30.96 -17.97 -5.80
N MET A 464 -31.60 -18.17 -6.93
CA MET A 464 -33.05 -17.97 -7.10
C MET A 464 -33.69 -19.16 -7.83
N PRO A 465 -33.97 -20.31 -7.18
CA PRO A 465 -34.52 -21.50 -7.85
C PRO A 465 -35.87 -21.31 -8.52
N SER A 466 -36.61 -20.28 -8.15
CA SER A 466 -37.92 -19.94 -8.75
C SER A 466 -37.87 -18.92 -9.87
N ILE A 467 -36.67 -18.46 -10.27
CA ILE A 467 -36.49 -17.42 -11.30
C ILE A 467 -37.15 -17.78 -12.63
N THR A 468 -37.78 -16.81 -13.30
CA THR A 468 -38.40 -16.98 -14.62
C THR A 468 -37.38 -16.81 -15.74
N LEU A 469 -37.65 -17.38 -16.93
CA LEU A 469 -36.80 -17.19 -18.11
C LEU A 469 -36.65 -15.72 -18.52
N SER A 470 -37.71 -14.93 -18.36
CA SER A 470 -37.66 -13.49 -18.63
C SER A 470 -36.69 -12.77 -17.70
N LYS A 471 -36.70 -13.15 -16.41
CA LYS A 471 -35.82 -12.56 -15.41
C LYS A 471 -34.38 -13.05 -15.53
N MET A 472 -34.16 -14.32 -15.97
CA MET A 472 -32.82 -14.79 -16.34
C MET A 472 -32.25 -14.01 -17.54
N ALA A 473 -33.08 -13.73 -18.54
CA ALA A 473 -32.69 -12.96 -19.70
C ALA A 473 -32.31 -11.52 -19.32
N GLU A 474 -33.08 -10.91 -18.44
CA GLU A 474 -32.82 -9.56 -17.90
C GLU A 474 -31.50 -9.52 -17.11
N GLU A 475 -31.32 -10.41 -16.14
CA GLU A 475 -30.15 -10.46 -15.27
C GLU A 475 -28.83 -10.78 -16.02
N LEU A 476 -28.92 -11.54 -17.11
CA LEU A 476 -27.76 -11.91 -17.94
C LEU A 476 -27.57 -10.98 -19.14
N ASN A 477 -28.40 -9.96 -19.28
CA ASN A 477 -28.42 -9.05 -20.43
C ASN A 477 -28.51 -9.79 -21.78
N LEU A 478 -29.40 -10.80 -21.84
CA LEU A 478 -29.66 -11.67 -22.98
C LEU A 478 -31.12 -11.61 -23.38
N THR A 479 -31.45 -12.06 -24.60
CA THR A 479 -32.83 -12.34 -24.99
C THR A 479 -33.29 -13.70 -24.42
N ILE A 480 -34.59 -13.89 -24.28
CA ILE A 480 -35.17 -15.18 -23.82
C ILE A 480 -34.70 -16.32 -24.69
N ASP A 481 -34.60 -16.11 -26.02
CA ASP A 481 -34.17 -17.14 -26.95
C ASP A 481 -32.66 -17.43 -26.83
N GLN A 482 -31.87 -16.45 -26.48
CA GLN A 482 -30.46 -16.66 -26.13
C GLN A 482 -30.29 -17.50 -24.85
N VAL A 483 -31.12 -17.26 -23.82
CA VAL A 483 -31.14 -18.09 -22.60
C VAL A 483 -31.56 -19.53 -22.91
N ARG A 484 -32.57 -19.74 -23.78
CA ARG A 484 -32.95 -21.07 -24.25
C ARG A 484 -31.85 -21.79 -25.00
N THR A 485 -31.15 -21.07 -25.86
CA THR A 485 -30.00 -21.60 -26.61
C THR A 485 -28.83 -21.94 -25.68
N LEU A 486 -28.61 -21.10 -24.67
CA LEU A 486 -27.58 -21.31 -23.65
C LEU A 486 -27.84 -22.62 -22.87
N ARG A 487 -29.08 -22.84 -22.46
CA ARG A 487 -29.52 -24.10 -21.82
C ARG A 487 -29.23 -25.33 -22.69
N LYS A 488 -29.63 -25.32 -23.97
CA LYS A 488 -29.34 -26.42 -24.92
C LYS A 488 -27.83 -26.69 -25.05
N LYS A 489 -27.00 -25.65 -25.08
CA LYS A 489 -25.55 -25.79 -25.11
C LYS A 489 -24.98 -26.39 -23.81
N MET A 490 -25.65 -26.16 -22.67
CA MET A 490 -25.27 -26.75 -21.39
C MET A 490 -25.66 -28.21 -21.29
N GLU A 491 -26.81 -28.59 -21.84
CA GLU A 491 -27.24 -29.99 -21.96
C GLU A 491 -26.19 -30.83 -22.72
N ASN A 492 -25.60 -30.30 -23.80
CA ASN A 492 -24.51 -30.95 -24.54
C ASN A 492 -23.21 -31.11 -23.73
N LYS A 493 -23.10 -30.42 -22.59
CA LYS A 493 -21.98 -30.51 -21.64
C LYS A 493 -22.34 -31.28 -20.36
N GLY A 494 -23.44 -32.02 -20.38
CA GLY A 494 -23.91 -32.83 -19.24
C GLY A 494 -24.49 -31.99 -18.09
N VAL A 495 -25.02 -30.80 -18.38
CA VAL A 495 -25.68 -29.93 -17.38
C VAL A 495 -27.13 -29.70 -17.79
N PHE A 496 -28.06 -30.34 -17.11
CA PHE A 496 -29.50 -30.29 -17.39
C PHE A 496 -30.21 -29.37 -16.43
N LEU A 497 -30.91 -28.35 -16.95
CA LEU A 497 -31.71 -27.40 -16.20
C LEU A 497 -33.19 -27.75 -16.35
N CYS A 498 -33.74 -28.49 -15.39
CA CYS A 498 -35.13 -28.97 -15.39
C CYS A 498 -36.01 -28.07 -14.52
N ARG A 499 -37.21 -27.74 -14.98
CA ARG A 499 -38.18 -26.98 -14.19
C ARG A 499 -39.26 -27.92 -13.64
N LYS A 500 -39.44 -27.95 -12.32
CA LYS A 500 -40.51 -28.65 -11.64
C LYS A 500 -41.63 -27.68 -11.24
N GLY A 501 -42.89 -28.03 -11.54
CA GLY A 501 -44.07 -27.26 -11.17
C GLY A 501 -44.61 -26.33 -12.25
N ALA A 502 -45.72 -25.60 -11.94
CA ALA A 502 -46.42 -24.73 -12.89
C ALA A 502 -45.57 -23.53 -13.32
N THR A 503 -45.78 -23.02 -14.54
CA THR A 503 -44.99 -22.00 -15.23
C THR A 503 -44.73 -20.72 -14.41
N LYS A 504 -45.58 -20.34 -13.47
CA LYS A 504 -45.45 -19.16 -12.60
C LYS A 504 -44.96 -19.44 -11.17
N LYS A 505 -44.94 -20.70 -10.71
CA LYS A 505 -44.56 -21.09 -9.34
C LYS A 505 -43.59 -22.28 -9.29
N GLY A 506 -43.01 -22.70 -10.42
CA GLY A 506 -42.07 -23.81 -10.49
C GLY A 506 -40.65 -23.42 -10.11
N THR A 507 -39.88 -24.39 -9.63
CA THR A 507 -38.46 -24.25 -9.28
C THR A 507 -37.58 -24.99 -10.28
N TRP A 508 -36.35 -24.45 -10.50
CA TRP A 508 -35.35 -25.07 -11.32
C TRP A 508 -34.55 -26.08 -10.53
N GLU A 509 -34.31 -27.24 -11.11
CA GLU A 509 -33.37 -28.24 -10.62
C GLU A 509 -32.20 -28.36 -11.60
N ILE A 510 -30.99 -28.45 -11.07
CA ILE A 510 -29.78 -28.70 -11.82
C ILE A 510 -29.42 -30.17 -11.67
N LYS A 511 -29.26 -30.88 -12.78
CA LYS A 511 -28.80 -32.26 -12.83
C LYS A 511 -27.53 -32.34 -13.66
N PHE A 512 -26.64 -33.21 -13.28
CA PHE A 512 -25.38 -33.49 -13.97
C PHE A 512 -25.36 -34.94 -14.45
N GLU A 513 -24.92 -35.13 -15.69
CA GLU A 513 -24.58 -36.45 -16.27
C GLU A 513 -23.11 -36.55 -16.55
#